data_6211f479e326e670b3aabea134cc866b
#
_entry.id   6211f479e326e670b3aabea134cc866b
#
_cell.length_a   1.000
_cell.length_b   1.000
_cell.length_c   1.000
_cell.angle_alpha   90.00
_cell.angle_beta   90.00
_cell.angle_gamma   90.00
#
_symmetry.space_group_name_H-M   'P 1'
#
loop_
_entity.id
_entity.type
_entity.pdbx_description
1 polymer ?
#
loop_
_entity_poly.entity_id
_entity_poly.type
_entity_poly.pdbx_seq_one_letter_code
_entity_poly.pdbx_strand_id
1 'polypeptide(L)'
;MSRTKKAGALAALALAAIALVAIPAGAAGPGQTVNVKSEVTLGAAGYQGKVKAANSNCVGERTVVLKQKGNGVLSRVKSQANGNWKADLEELNEKLKIPAKVYAEVKASTQATAGPIYKCGAAISKTVEIAGG
;
A
#
# COMPACT_ATOMS: atom_id res chain seq x y z
N MET A 1 -5.38 35.07 20.04
CA MET A 1 -5.62 35.20 20.27
C MET A 1 -5.64 35.35 20.32
N SER A 2 -5.63 34.71 20.13
CA SER A 2 -5.83 34.68 20.31
C SER A 2 -5.82 34.57 20.30
N ARG A 3 -5.92 34.28 20.35
CA ARG A 3 -6.27 34.17 20.61
C ARG A 3 -6.18 34.00 20.96
N THR A 4 -6.20 33.67 20.93
CA THR A 4 -6.45 33.44 21.30
C THR A 4 -6.53 33.25 21.50
N LYS A 5 -6.75 33.13 21.69
CA LYS A 5 -7.08 32.87 21.95
C LYS A 5 -7.07 32.46 21.97
N LYS A 6 -7.23 32.31 22.04
CA LYS A 6 -7.49 31.84 22.12
C LYS A 6 -7.33 31.18 22.08
N ALA A 7 -7.31 30.98 22.08
CA ALA A 7 -7.34 30.31 22.08
C ALA A 7 -7.30 29.65 22.07
N GLY A 8 -7.49 29.39 22.13
CA GLY A 8 -7.60 28.72 22.23
C GLY A 8 -7.55 28.05 22.03
N ALA A 9 -7.69 28.01 22.22
CA ALA A 9 -7.78 27.35 22.16
C ALA A 9 -7.65 26.72 21.90
N LEU A 10 -7.76 26.50 21.87
CA LEU A 10 -7.76 25.93 21.69
C LEU A 10 -7.53 25.28 21.59
N ALA A 11 -7.54 25.21 21.64
CA ALA A 11 -7.36 24.65 21.60
C ALA A 11 -7.36 23.87 21.58
N ALA A 12 -7.52 23.72 21.62
CA ALA A 12 -7.49 23.03 21.60
C ALA A 12 -7.55 22.29 21.27
N LEU A 13 -7.73 22.06 21.08
CA LEU A 13 -7.72 21.43 20.75
C LEU A 13 -7.50 20.80 20.34
N ALA A 14 -7.52 20.72 20.19
CA ALA A 14 -7.24 20.24 19.84
C ALA A 14 -7.03 19.56 19.78
N LEU A 15 -6.99 19.27 19.74
CA LEU A 15 -6.59 18.71 19.70
C LEU A 15 -6.45 17.81 19.45
N ALA A 16 -6.72 17.84 19.59
CA ALA A 16 -6.41 16.71 19.48
C ALA A 16 -6.21 15.95 18.45
N ALA A 17 -6.58 16.06 17.73
CA ALA A 17 -6.48 15.34 16.75
C ALA A 17 -5.35 15.33 16.15
N ILE A 18 -4.91 16.01 15.95
CA ILE A 18 -3.94 16.07 15.45
C ILE A 18 -2.85 15.55 15.81
N ALA A 19 -2.72 15.40 16.75
CA ALA A 19 -1.60 14.85 17.25
C ALA A 19 -1.21 13.57 16.78
N LEU A 20 -2.08 12.93 16.19
CA LEU A 20 -1.82 11.70 15.72
C LEU A 20 -0.72 11.60 14.84
N VAL A 21 -0.62 12.53 14.01
CA VAL A 21 0.34 12.51 13.02
C VAL A 21 1.69 12.65 13.55
N ALA A 22 1.87 13.18 14.65
CA ALA A 22 3.15 13.40 15.19
C ALA A 22 3.74 12.22 15.94
N ILE A 23 3.06 11.11 16.01
CA ILE A 23 3.57 9.96 16.74
C ILE A 23 4.69 9.30 15.97
N PRO A 24 5.91 9.25 16.54
CA PRO A 24 6.99 8.50 15.88
C PRO A 24 6.65 7.02 15.87
N ALA A 25 7.14 6.32 14.89
CA ALA A 25 6.85 4.91 14.76
C ALA A 25 7.16 4.11 16.02
N GLY A 26 8.25 4.41 16.69
CA GLY A 26 8.63 3.69 17.88
C GLY A 26 7.84 4.06 19.12
N ALA A 27 7.00 5.09 19.06
CA ALA A 27 6.26 5.55 20.22
C ALA A 27 4.87 4.95 20.31
N ALA A 28 4.40 4.28 19.29
CA ALA A 28 3.06 3.69 19.33
C ALA A 28 3.04 2.49 20.25
N GLY A 29 2.09 2.45 21.17
CA GLY A 29 2.00 1.40 22.18
C GLY A 29 1.23 0.18 21.73
N PRO A 30 1.16 -0.84 22.61
CA PRO A 30 0.41 -2.06 22.32
C PRO A 30 -1.06 -1.77 22.04
N GLY A 31 -1.59 -2.41 21.02
CA GLY A 31 -2.99 -2.23 20.66
C GLY A 31 -3.33 -0.93 19.97
N GLN A 32 -2.37 -0.02 19.85
CA GLN A 32 -2.59 1.25 19.20
C GLN A 32 -2.55 1.07 17.68
N THR A 33 -3.48 1.68 16.97
CA THR A 33 -3.56 1.57 15.52
C THR A 33 -2.74 2.66 14.85
N VAL A 34 -1.92 2.28 13.89
CA VAL A 34 -1.13 3.21 13.09
C VAL A 34 -1.50 2.99 11.63
N ASN A 35 -1.94 4.06 10.96
CA ASN A 35 -2.25 3.98 9.54
C ASN A 35 -1.00 4.23 8.73
N VAL A 36 -0.70 3.35 7.77
CA VAL A 36 0.50 3.42 6.96
C VAL A 36 0.12 3.45 5.49
N LYS A 37 0.59 4.44 4.77
CA LYS A 37 0.37 4.52 3.34
C LYS A 37 1.27 3.52 2.63
N SER A 38 0.75 2.93 1.59
CA SER A 38 1.50 2.00 0.76
C SER A 38 1.58 2.51 -0.66
N GLU A 39 2.58 2.03 -1.38
CA GLU A 39 2.75 2.24 -2.80
C GLU A 39 3.03 0.90 -3.45
N VAL A 40 2.63 0.75 -4.69
CA VAL A 40 3.01 -0.42 -5.46
C VAL A 40 3.49 0.07 -6.81
N THR A 41 4.60 -0.52 -7.29
CA THR A 41 5.12 -0.20 -8.60
C THR A 41 5.00 -1.39 -9.52
N LEU A 42 4.93 -1.12 -10.81
CA LEU A 42 4.90 -2.15 -11.84
C LEU A 42 5.96 -1.78 -12.86
N GLY A 43 6.90 -2.69 -13.10
CA GLY A 43 7.97 -2.44 -14.06
C GLY A 43 7.47 -2.49 -15.49
N ALA A 44 8.27 -1.99 -16.40
CA ALA A 44 7.92 -1.89 -17.81
C ALA A 44 7.58 -3.22 -18.47
N ALA A 45 8.11 -4.31 -17.94
CA ALA A 45 7.80 -5.64 -18.46
C ALA A 45 6.38 -6.08 -18.11
N GLY A 46 5.74 -5.42 -17.14
CA GLY A 46 4.34 -5.65 -16.84
C GLY A 46 4.02 -6.85 -15.96
N TYR A 47 4.99 -7.44 -15.28
CA TYR A 47 4.70 -8.61 -14.47
C TYR A 47 5.41 -8.65 -13.10
N GLN A 48 6.16 -7.63 -12.77
CA GLN A 48 6.84 -7.59 -11.48
C GLN A 48 7.03 -6.15 -11.04
N GLY A 49 7.31 -5.96 -9.76
CA GLY A 49 7.52 -4.63 -9.22
C GLY A 49 7.83 -4.69 -7.74
N LYS A 50 7.42 -3.66 -7.02
CA LYS A 50 7.78 -3.52 -5.62
C LYS A 50 6.63 -2.89 -4.83
N VAL A 51 6.46 -3.35 -3.60
CA VAL A 51 5.60 -2.71 -2.61
C VAL A 51 6.48 -1.85 -1.73
N LYS A 52 6.08 -0.61 -1.51
CA LYS A 52 6.80 0.32 -0.65
C LYS A 52 5.87 0.86 0.41
N ALA A 53 6.39 1.10 1.59
CA ALA A 53 5.62 1.70 2.67
C ALA A 53 6.59 2.34 3.65
N ALA A 54 6.08 3.31 4.41
CA ALA A 54 6.90 3.99 5.41
C ALA A 54 7.30 3.06 6.56
N ASN A 55 6.54 1.99 6.78
CA ASN A 55 6.81 1.05 7.85
C ASN A 55 7.04 -0.34 7.28
N SER A 56 8.11 -0.99 7.72
CA SER A 56 8.48 -2.30 7.19
C SER A 56 7.43 -3.39 7.41
N ASN A 57 6.57 -3.21 8.40
CA ASN A 57 5.49 -4.18 8.63
C ASN A 57 4.44 -4.15 7.50
N CYS A 58 4.49 -3.13 6.65
CA CYS A 58 3.55 -3.00 5.53
C CYS A 58 4.19 -3.29 4.18
N VAL A 59 5.38 -3.86 4.16
CA VAL A 59 6.13 -4.12 2.93
C VAL A 59 6.03 -5.57 2.48
N GLY A 60 6.29 -6.52 3.38
CA GLY A 60 6.30 -7.94 3.04
C GLY A 60 4.95 -8.61 3.23
N GLU A 61 4.77 -9.74 2.59
CA GLU A 61 3.57 -10.56 2.69
C GLU A 61 2.28 -9.81 2.34
N ARG A 62 2.40 -8.81 1.49
CA ARG A 62 1.24 -8.05 1.03
C ARG A 62 0.66 -8.73 -0.20
N THR A 63 -0.66 -8.77 -0.28
CA THR A 63 -1.32 -9.32 -1.46
C THR A 63 -1.25 -8.32 -2.59
N VAL A 64 -0.64 -8.71 -3.70
CA VAL A 64 -0.55 -7.91 -4.91
C VAL A 64 -1.33 -8.61 -6.01
N VAL A 65 -2.22 -7.88 -6.65
CA VAL A 65 -3.06 -8.40 -7.72
C VAL A 65 -2.68 -7.69 -9.00
N LEU A 66 -2.28 -8.44 -10.01
CA LEU A 66 -2.00 -7.89 -11.33
C LEU A 66 -3.29 -8.00 -12.14
N LYS A 67 -3.74 -6.89 -12.69
CA LYS A 67 -5.01 -6.82 -13.43
C LYS A 67 -4.80 -6.29 -14.83
N GLN A 68 -5.61 -6.75 -15.74
CA GLN A 68 -5.65 -6.23 -17.10
C GLN A 68 -6.95 -5.47 -17.30
N LYS A 69 -6.88 -4.25 -17.81
CA LYS A 69 -8.09 -3.48 -18.09
C LYS A 69 -8.95 -4.24 -19.09
N GLY A 70 -10.21 -4.42 -18.75
CA GLY A 70 -11.17 -5.13 -19.58
C GLY A 70 -11.10 -6.65 -19.51
N ASN A 71 -10.17 -7.21 -18.74
CA ASN A 71 -10.02 -8.65 -18.63
C ASN A 71 -10.00 -9.18 -17.19
N GLY A 72 -9.79 -8.30 -16.20
CA GLY A 72 -9.82 -8.69 -14.80
C GLY A 72 -8.49 -9.15 -14.25
N VAL A 73 -8.54 -10.02 -13.26
CA VAL A 73 -7.35 -10.46 -12.52
C VAL A 73 -6.53 -11.43 -13.35
N LEU A 74 -5.24 -11.14 -13.48
CA LEU A 74 -4.30 -12.01 -14.18
C LEU A 74 -3.53 -12.89 -13.19
N SER A 75 -3.17 -12.36 -12.04
CA SER A 75 -2.36 -13.07 -11.06
C SER A 75 -2.51 -12.44 -9.69
N ARG A 76 -2.41 -13.25 -8.66
CA ARG A 76 -2.49 -12.79 -7.28
C ARG A 76 -1.32 -13.42 -6.53
N VAL A 77 -0.42 -12.60 -6.00
CA VAL A 77 0.80 -13.07 -5.35
C VAL A 77 1.04 -12.28 -4.06
N LYS A 78 2.02 -12.72 -3.28
CA LYS A 78 2.43 -12.01 -2.08
C LYS A 78 3.79 -11.38 -2.30
N SER A 79 3.99 -10.19 -1.74
CA SER A 79 5.29 -9.55 -1.79
C SER A 79 6.27 -10.25 -0.84
N GLN A 80 7.54 -10.19 -1.19
CA GLN A 80 8.62 -10.71 -0.34
C GLN A 80 8.90 -9.71 0.78
N ALA A 81 9.74 -10.12 1.72
CA ALA A 81 10.08 -9.27 2.86
C ALA A 81 10.61 -7.89 2.46
N ASN A 82 11.33 -7.83 1.34
CA ASN A 82 11.87 -6.56 0.83
C ASN A 82 10.87 -5.79 -0.04
N GLY A 83 9.66 -6.31 -0.21
CA GLY A 83 8.62 -5.68 -1.01
C GLY A 83 8.57 -6.13 -2.46
N ASN A 84 9.55 -6.86 -2.95
CA ASN A 84 9.53 -7.32 -4.33
C ASN A 84 8.37 -8.28 -4.56
N TRP A 85 7.72 -8.18 -5.71
CA TRP A 85 6.67 -9.10 -6.08
C TRP A 85 6.80 -9.44 -7.56
N LYS A 86 6.32 -10.61 -7.93
CA LYS A 86 6.37 -11.09 -9.29
C LYS A 86 5.14 -11.94 -9.54
N ALA A 87 4.46 -11.70 -10.65
CA ALA A 87 3.29 -12.47 -11.03
C ALA A 87 3.66 -13.90 -11.33
N ASP A 88 2.69 -14.81 -11.17
CA ASP A 88 2.85 -16.19 -11.58
C ASP A 88 2.83 -16.20 -13.10
N LEU A 89 3.95 -16.55 -13.72
CA LEU A 89 4.09 -16.49 -15.17
C LEU A 89 3.19 -17.49 -15.91
N GLU A 90 2.91 -18.61 -15.30
CA GLU A 90 2.01 -19.59 -15.92
C GLU A 90 0.59 -19.03 -15.95
N GLU A 91 0.13 -18.48 -14.84
CA GLU A 91 -1.18 -17.84 -14.78
C GLU A 91 -1.26 -16.71 -15.77
N LEU A 92 -0.21 -15.90 -15.81
CA LEU A 92 -0.16 -14.74 -16.70
C LEU A 92 -0.27 -15.18 -18.15
N ASN A 93 0.48 -16.19 -18.55
CA ASN A 93 0.45 -16.68 -19.92
C ASN A 93 -0.93 -17.21 -20.31
N GLU A 94 -1.64 -17.80 -19.37
CA GLU A 94 -2.97 -18.33 -19.66
C GLU A 94 -4.03 -17.23 -19.79
N LYS A 95 -3.90 -16.20 -19.00
CA LYS A 95 -4.96 -15.19 -18.88
C LYS A 95 -4.72 -13.89 -19.64
N LEU A 96 -3.48 -13.55 -19.88
CA LEU A 96 -3.14 -12.28 -20.53
C LEU A 96 -3.57 -12.29 -21.99
N LYS A 97 -4.24 -11.22 -22.40
CA LYS A 97 -4.65 -11.05 -23.79
C LYS A 97 -3.97 -9.80 -24.32
N ILE A 98 -3.04 -9.95 -25.23
CA ILE A 98 -2.30 -8.83 -25.80
C ILE A 98 -2.95 -8.33 -27.08
N PRO A 99 -2.91 -7.01 -27.35
CA PRO A 99 -2.24 -5.98 -26.57
C PRO A 99 -2.98 -5.72 -25.26
N ALA A 100 -2.26 -5.36 -24.23
CA ALA A 100 -2.83 -5.25 -22.90
C ALA A 100 -2.42 -3.97 -22.20
N LYS A 101 -3.32 -3.48 -21.34
CA LYS A 101 -3.00 -2.42 -20.38
C LYS A 101 -3.15 -3.07 -19.01
N VAL A 102 -2.04 -3.17 -18.30
CA VAL A 102 -2.01 -3.85 -17.01
C VAL A 102 -1.61 -2.90 -15.89
N TYR A 103 -2.08 -3.19 -14.70
CA TYR A 103 -1.70 -2.44 -13.51
C TYR A 103 -1.72 -3.37 -12.31
N ALA A 104 -0.97 -3.00 -11.28
CA ALA A 104 -0.91 -3.78 -10.05
C ALA A 104 -1.67 -3.06 -8.95
N GLU A 105 -2.29 -3.84 -8.09
CA GLU A 105 -2.99 -3.31 -6.92
C GLU A 105 -2.48 -4.05 -5.70
N VAL A 106 -1.99 -3.32 -4.68
CA VAL A 106 -1.68 -3.92 -3.40
C VAL A 106 -2.92 -3.75 -2.53
N LYS A 107 -3.39 -4.85 -1.95
CA LYS A 107 -4.60 -4.83 -1.13
C LYS A 107 -4.31 -4.29 0.26
N ALA A 108 -5.28 -3.63 0.86
CA ALA A 108 -5.16 -3.21 2.24
C ALA A 108 -4.98 -4.43 3.13
N SER A 109 -4.21 -4.27 4.20
CA SER A 109 -4.04 -5.35 5.15
C SER A 109 -3.79 -4.79 6.54
N THR A 110 -3.99 -5.63 7.54
CA THR A 110 -3.74 -5.26 8.93
C THR A 110 -2.63 -6.16 9.45
N GLN A 111 -1.58 -5.55 10.00
CA GLN A 111 -0.44 -6.28 10.54
C GLN A 111 -0.39 -6.05 12.05
N ALA A 112 -0.72 -7.08 12.81
CA ALA A 112 -0.65 -7.01 14.26
C ALA A 112 0.74 -7.38 14.72
N THR A 113 1.26 -6.63 15.69
CA THR A 113 2.56 -6.91 16.29
C THR A 113 2.38 -6.98 17.79
N ALA A 114 3.46 -7.28 18.52
CA ALA A 114 3.42 -7.25 19.97
C ALA A 114 3.18 -5.83 20.49
N GLY A 115 3.45 -4.83 19.65
CA GLY A 115 3.17 -3.43 19.95
C GLY A 115 1.97 -2.95 19.20
N PRO A 116 2.12 -1.96 18.28
CA PRO A 116 0.98 -1.37 17.57
C PRO A 116 0.41 -2.31 16.52
N ILE A 117 -0.79 -1.96 16.07
CA ILE A 117 -1.44 -2.61 14.95
C ILE A 117 -1.30 -1.67 13.76
N TYR A 118 -0.71 -2.16 12.68
CA TYR A 118 -0.51 -1.35 11.49
C TYR A 118 -1.60 -1.62 10.46
N LYS A 119 -2.29 -0.56 10.05
CA LYS A 119 -3.25 -0.66 8.96
C LYS A 119 -2.56 -0.19 7.70
N CYS A 120 -2.21 -1.14 6.86
CA CYS A 120 -1.49 -0.91 5.63
C CYS A 120 -2.49 -0.59 4.52
N GLY A 121 -2.36 0.58 3.90
CA GLY A 121 -3.32 1.04 2.91
C GLY A 121 -3.20 0.32 1.59
N ALA A 122 -4.27 0.37 0.81
CA ALA A 122 -4.26 -0.15 -0.56
C ALA A 122 -3.65 0.88 -1.48
N ALA A 123 -3.14 0.43 -2.63
CA ALA A 123 -2.59 1.34 -3.63
C ALA A 123 -2.66 0.70 -5.01
N ILE A 124 -2.59 1.53 -6.03
CA ILE A 124 -2.64 1.08 -7.43
C ILE A 124 -1.45 1.66 -8.15
N SER A 125 -0.79 0.86 -8.97
CA SER A 125 0.36 1.30 -9.74
C SER A 125 -0.06 2.07 -10.99
N LYS A 126 0.92 2.64 -11.68
CA LYS A 126 0.70 3.17 -13.02
C LYS A 126 0.33 2.01 -13.95
N THR A 127 -0.37 2.34 -15.02
CA THR A 127 -0.71 1.37 -16.05
C THR A 127 0.49 1.20 -16.99
N VAL A 128 0.77 -0.05 -17.33
CA VAL A 128 1.83 -0.39 -18.27
C VAL A 128 1.18 -1.03 -19.49
N GLU A 129 1.64 -0.66 -20.68
CA GLU A 129 1.12 -1.25 -21.91
C GLU A 129 2.03 -2.37 -22.38
N ILE A 130 1.41 -3.50 -22.72
CA ILE A 130 2.12 -4.64 -23.30
C ILE A 130 1.66 -4.74 -24.74
N ALA A 131 2.57 -4.49 -25.66
CA ALA A 131 2.26 -4.47 -27.06
C ALA A 131 2.03 -5.88 -27.61
N GLY A 132 1.18 -5.97 -28.62
CA GLY A 132 1.00 -7.20 -29.35
C GLY A 132 2.23 -7.47 -30.18
N GLY A 133 2.67 -8.68 -30.15
CA GLY A 133 3.88 -9.07 -30.74
C GLY A 133 4.05 -9.22 -32.18
#